data_f273b3e886907bc78c8f4a1ac4f1658b
#
_entry.id   f273b3e886907bc78c8f4a1ac4f1658b
#
_cell.length_a   1.000
_cell.length_b   1.000
_cell.length_c   1.000
_cell.angle_alpha   90.00
_cell.angle_beta   90.00
_cell.angle_gamma   90.00
#
_symmetry.space_group_name_H-M   'P 1'
#
loop_
_entity.id
_entity.type
_entity.pdbx_description
1 polymer ?
#
loop_
_entity_poly.entity_id
_entity_poly.type
_entity_poly.pdbx_seq_one_letter_code
_entity_poly.pdbx_strand_id
1 'polypeptide(L)'
;MNVPDDARTALQALFSEGARVVAVAARPAGGMTALAATDEQGLTLEGFLTFADRPKAGAGASIAQLERLGVHVKIITGDNGLVAAKVCADLGIDCTGVLSGGEVESLTDDQLEAAIPTTTVFARISPGQKSRIVTVARRTGKDVAFLGDGVNDAVALHDADVGISVDSGTDVAREAADVVLLDKDLGVLAEGVMEGRRIFGNTMKYVLMATSSNFGNMFSAAGASVFLSFLPMLPSQILLNNLLYNAGQLVIPTDRVDSEALARPAAWDMKFIRKFMIVFGPVSSVFDFLTFWVMLAVLHASHTGFRTGWFIESIATQTLVVYVIRTRRVPFFKSRPSWPMLLVPTAAALVGMILPYTGLAHLLGFTPLPAAFFLLLAGMVTVYLLLVELAKTRFYRASHGIPDARTSRRAAVPHPERLQRRIRRRASRFIRHP
;
A
#
# COMPACT_ATOMS: atom_id res chain seq x y z
N MET A 1 30.57 39.33 -18.88
CA MET A 1 29.68 40.34 -18.29
C MET A 1 30.27 40.75 -16.93
N ASN A 2 30.63 42.01 -16.74
CA ASN A 2 31.06 42.49 -15.41
C ASN A 2 29.77 42.88 -14.66
N VAL A 3 29.38 42.09 -13.67
CA VAL A 3 28.19 42.38 -12.84
C VAL A 3 28.67 43.21 -11.64
N PRO A 4 28.18 44.44 -11.46
CA PRO A 4 28.51 45.30 -10.32
C PRO A 4 28.18 44.60 -8.98
N ASP A 5 28.91 44.95 -7.91
CA ASP A 5 28.74 44.30 -6.60
C ASP A 5 27.38 44.65 -5.96
N ASP A 6 26.87 45.83 -6.19
CA ASP A 6 25.51 46.26 -5.79
C ASP A 6 24.44 45.43 -6.50
N ALA A 7 24.60 45.11 -7.78
CA ALA A 7 23.67 44.24 -8.52
C ALA A 7 23.73 42.79 -8.02
N ARG A 8 24.92 42.31 -7.60
CA ARG A 8 25.03 40.97 -6.98
C ARG A 8 24.32 40.91 -5.63
N THR A 9 24.48 41.98 -4.84
CA THR A 9 23.77 42.09 -3.54
C THR A 9 22.26 42.14 -3.74
N ALA A 10 21.78 42.94 -4.70
CA ALA A 10 20.35 42.99 -5.05
C ALA A 10 19.83 41.65 -5.54
N LEU A 11 20.60 40.93 -6.37
CA LEU A 11 20.23 39.59 -6.84
C LEU A 11 20.10 38.57 -5.69
N GLN A 12 21.02 38.61 -4.73
CA GLN A 12 20.94 37.73 -3.55
C GLN A 12 19.74 38.08 -2.67
N ALA A 13 19.42 39.36 -2.50
CA ALA A 13 18.20 39.79 -1.78
C ALA A 13 16.94 39.26 -2.46
N LEU A 14 16.83 39.41 -3.79
CA LEU A 14 15.69 38.87 -4.55
C LEU A 14 15.54 37.35 -4.44
N PHE A 15 16.65 36.61 -4.46
CA PHE A 15 16.63 35.16 -4.24
C PHE A 15 16.19 34.80 -2.81
N SER A 16 16.61 35.57 -1.81
CA SER A 16 16.18 35.33 -0.42
C SER A 16 14.70 35.64 -0.18
N GLU A 17 14.11 36.53 -1.01
CA GLU A 17 12.67 36.80 -1.05
C GLU A 17 11.86 35.72 -1.80
N GLY A 18 12.55 34.74 -2.43
CA GLY A 18 11.92 33.66 -3.17
C GLY A 18 11.59 33.98 -4.63
N ALA A 19 12.15 35.07 -5.18
CA ALA A 19 11.94 35.46 -6.56
C ALA A 19 12.82 34.64 -7.53
N ARG A 20 12.25 34.19 -8.63
CA ARG A 20 13.02 33.80 -9.83
C ARG A 20 13.43 35.06 -10.57
N VAL A 21 14.71 35.16 -10.94
CA VAL A 21 15.27 36.37 -11.51
C VAL A 21 15.86 36.08 -12.88
N VAL A 22 15.49 36.91 -13.86
CA VAL A 22 16.12 36.96 -15.18
C VAL A 22 16.81 38.29 -15.32
N ALA A 23 18.13 38.28 -15.58
CA ALA A 23 18.90 39.51 -15.83
C ALA A 23 18.62 40.00 -17.26
N VAL A 24 18.36 41.30 -17.39
CA VAL A 24 18.22 41.98 -18.69
C VAL A 24 19.47 42.79 -18.89
N ALA A 25 20.13 42.58 -20.03
CA ALA A 25 21.32 43.29 -20.38
C ALA A 25 21.28 43.76 -21.83
N ALA A 26 21.83 44.90 -22.11
CA ALA A 26 21.82 45.53 -23.43
C ALA A 26 23.20 46.06 -23.85
N ARG A 27 23.37 46.27 -25.13
CA ARG A 27 24.47 47.06 -25.71
C ARG A 27 23.97 47.80 -26.94
N PRO A 28 24.64 48.90 -27.35
CA PRO A 28 24.33 49.56 -28.62
C PRO A 28 24.49 48.60 -29.80
N ALA A 29 23.54 48.56 -30.68
CA ALA A 29 23.53 47.64 -31.81
C ALA A 29 24.49 48.05 -32.96
N GLY A 30 24.98 49.29 -32.96
CA GLY A 30 26.03 49.74 -33.89
C GLY A 30 25.71 49.56 -35.38
N GLY A 31 24.40 49.50 -35.76
CA GLY A 31 24.00 49.28 -37.16
C GLY A 31 23.96 47.80 -37.58
N MET A 32 24.04 46.84 -36.66
CA MET A 32 23.92 45.42 -36.94
C MET A 32 22.49 45.06 -37.44
N THR A 33 22.41 44.39 -38.55
CA THR A 33 21.14 43.92 -39.15
C THR A 33 20.81 42.48 -38.84
N ALA A 34 21.77 41.71 -38.29
CA ALA A 34 21.61 40.35 -37.83
C ALA A 34 22.45 40.16 -36.58
N LEU A 35 21.96 39.34 -35.63
CA LEU A 35 22.60 38.99 -34.34
C LEU A 35 23.08 37.54 -34.39
N ALA A 36 24.29 37.30 -33.93
CA ALA A 36 24.85 35.97 -33.72
C ALA A 36 25.14 35.76 -32.22
N ALA A 37 25.26 34.52 -31.77
CA ALA A 37 25.55 34.19 -30.36
C ALA A 37 26.87 34.81 -29.88
N THR A 38 27.85 35.07 -30.80
CA THR A 38 29.10 35.78 -30.51
C THR A 38 28.89 37.25 -30.17
N ASP A 39 27.73 37.81 -30.50
CA ASP A 39 27.39 39.20 -30.22
C ASP A 39 26.89 39.44 -28.80
N GLU A 40 26.67 38.41 -28.02
CA GLU A 40 26.30 38.47 -26.61
C GLU A 40 27.48 38.82 -25.67
N GLN A 41 28.43 39.62 -26.17
CA GLN A 41 29.60 40.09 -25.41
C GLN A 41 29.54 41.60 -25.18
N GLY A 42 30.14 42.06 -24.09
CA GLY A 42 30.16 43.47 -23.75
C GLY A 42 28.81 44.08 -23.38
N LEU A 43 27.90 43.24 -22.90
CA LEU A 43 26.57 43.65 -22.44
C LEU A 43 26.66 44.40 -21.11
N THR A 44 25.86 45.47 -20.96
CA THR A 44 25.65 46.20 -19.70
C THR A 44 24.36 45.72 -19.06
N LEU A 45 24.37 45.43 -17.76
CA LEU A 45 23.18 45.05 -17.00
C LEU A 45 22.24 46.26 -16.89
N GLU A 46 21.01 46.11 -17.38
CA GLU A 46 19.98 47.15 -17.32
C GLU A 46 19.04 46.93 -16.11
N GLY A 47 18.84 45.66 -15.69
CA GLY A 47 18.01 45.37 -14.56
C GLY A 47 17.65 43.89 -14.43
N PHE A 48 16.68 43.62 -13.54
CA PHE A 48 16.19 42.29 -13.27
C PHE A 48 14.69 42.24 -13.50
N LEU A 49 14.25 41.19 -14.21
CA LEU A 49 12.85 40.76 -14.22
C LEU A 49 12.67 39.74 -13.12
N THR A 50 11.69 39.96 -12.25
CA THR A 50 11.41 39.10 -11.11
C THR A 50 10.07 38.40 -11.29
N PHE A 51 10.05 37.10 -11.00
CA PHE A 51 8.86 36.28 -11.02
C PHE A 51 8.68 35.67 -9.62
N ALA A 52 7.56 35.95 -8.97
CA ALA A 52 7.22 35.36 -7.67
C ALA A 52 6.26 34.20 -7.89
N ASP A 53 6.69 32.98 -7.55
CA ASP A 53 5.84 31.81 -7.56
C ASP A 53 5.41 31.52 -6.13
N ARG A 54 4.12 31.72 -5.84
CA ARG A 54 3.59 31.51 -4.51
C ARG A 54 3.05 30.10 -4.35
N PRO A 55 3.40 29.41 -3.25
CA PRO A 55 2.78 28.12 -2.95
C PRO A 55 1.26 28.21 -2.93
N LYS A 56 0.59 27.16 -3.42
CA LYS A 56 -0.88 27.10 -3.35
C LYS A 56 -1.36 27.14 -1.91
N ALA A 57 -2.48 27.85 -1.70
CA ALA A 57 -3.17 27.83 -0.42
C ALA A 57 -3.50 26.38 -0.02
N GLY A 58 -3.16 26.00 1.22
CA GLY A 58 -3.38 24.63 1.72
C GLY A 58 -2.21 23.65 1.51
N ALA A 59 -1.25 23.92 0.64
CA ALA A 59 -0.14 23.00 0.39
C ALA A 59 0.66 22.66 1.66
N GLY A 60 0.93 23.63 2.53
CA GLY A 60 1.60 23.40 3.81
C GLY A 60 0.80 22.48 4.73
N ALA A 61 -0.52 22.63 4.80
CA ALA A 61 -1.38 21.77 5.60
C ALA A 61 -1.38 20.32 5.08
N SER A 62 -1.39 20.15 3.76
CA SER A 62 -1.33 18.83 3.10
C SER A 62 0.02 18.14 3.36
N ILE A 63 1.14 18.89 3.30
CA ILE A 63 2.47 18.37 3.62
C ILE A 63 2.56 17.97 5.09
N ALA A 64 2.08 18.80 6.00
CA ALA A 64 2.03 18.46 7.43
C ALA A 64 1.14 17.22 7.70
N GLN A 65 0.11 16.98 6.90
CA GLN A 65 -0.70 15.76 6.99
C GLN A 65 0.08 14.53 6.51
N LEU A 66 0.83 14.62 5.40
CA LEU A 66 1.70 13.56 4.92
C LEU A 66 2.78 13.19 5.95
N GLU A 67 3.41 14.20 6.58
CA GLU A 67 4.39 13.96 7.63
C GLU A 67 3.80 13.25 8.86
N ARG A 68 2.59 13.64 9.29
CA ARG A 68 1.86 12.92 10.35
C ARG A 68 1.59 11.46 10.00
N LEU A 69 1.44 11.16 8.71
CA LEU A 69 1.33 9.79 8.22
C LEU A 69 2.70 9.08 8.09
N GLY A 70 3.81 9.75 8.45
CA GLY A 70 5.17 9.23 8.35
C GLY A 70 5.71 9.21 6.92
N VAL A 71 5.15 10.05 6.04
CA VAL A 71 5.66 10.30 4.68
C VAL A 71 6.54 11.55 4.73
N HIS A 72 7.85 11.38 4.54
CA HIS A 72 8.79 12.48 4.52
C HIS A 72 8.82 13.13 3.15
N VAL A 73 8.51 14.41 3.10
CA VAL A 73 8.52 15.21 1.86
C VAL A 73 9.91 15.77 1.62
N LYS A 74 10.40 15.67 0.38
CA LYS A 74 11.65 16.26 -0.09
C LYS A 74 11.38 17.06 -1.37
N ILE A 75 12.09 18.15 -1.55
CA ILE A 75 11.93 19.03 -2.70
C ILE A 75 13.15 18.84 -3.62
N ILE A 76 12.89 18.51 -4.88
CA ILE A 76 13.92 18.41 -5.92
C ILE A 76 13.58 19.44 -7.00
N THR A 77 14.42 20.44 -7.16
CA THR A 77 14.15 21.55 -8.08
C THR A 77 15.39 21.95 -8.92
N GLY A 78 15.14 22.48 -10.11
CA GLY A 78 16.15 23.17 -10.91
C GLY A 78 16.48 24.58 -10.40
N ASP A 79 15.67 25.13 -9.49
CA ASP A 79 15.83 26.48 -8.97
C ASP A 79 17.01 26.61 -7.98
N ASN A 80 17.33 27.86 -7.65
CA ASN A 80 18.34 28.17 -6.64
C ASN A 80 17.93 27.70 -5.24
N GLY A 81 18.90 27.26 -4.45
CA GLY A 81 18.68 26.76 -3.08
C GLY A 81 18.05 27.81 -2.15
N LEU A 82 18.33 29.10 -2.30
CA LEU A 82 17.73 30.18 -1.52
C LEU A 82 16.21 30.30 -1.80
N VAL A 83 15.82 30.22 -3.08
CA VAL A 83 14.40 30.22 -3.49
C VAL A 83 13.69 29.01 -2.92
N ALA A 84 14.29 27.84 -3.05
CA ALA A 84 13.72 26.60 -2.52
C ALA A 84 13.60 26.61 -0.98
N ALA A 85 14.59 27.15 -0.28
CA ALA A 85 14.54 27.30 1.18
C ALA A 85 13.42 28.26 1.61
N LYS A 86 13.20 29.35 0.87
CA LYS A 86 12.08 30.27 1.10
C LYS A 86 10.73 29.59 0.91
N VAL A 87 10.58 28.79 -0.15
CA VAL A 87 9.37 27.98 -0.39
C VAL A 87 9.14 27.01 0.76
N CYS A 88 10.18 26.35 1.29
CA CYS A 88 10.06 25.50 2.48
C CYS A 88 9.53 26.28 3.68
N ALA A 89 10.09 27.48 3.94
CA ALA A 89 9.67 28.31 5.06
C ALA A 89 8.19 28.73 4.91
N ASP A 90 7.77 29.13 3.71
CA ASP A 90 6.39 29.53 3.43
C ASP A 90 5.39 28.37 3.55
N LEU A 91 5.84 27.14 3.32
CA LEU A 91 5.08 25.90 3.49
C LEU A 91 5.12 25.33 4.91
N GLY A 92 5.97 25.88 5.81
CA GLY A 92 6.19 25.37 7.15
C GLY A 92 6.94 24.05 7.19
N ILE A 93 7.79 23.80 6.17
CA ILE A 93 8.64 22.59 6.09
C ILE A 93 9.98 22.89 6.75
N ASP A 94 10.41 22.05 7.69
CA ASP A 94 11.75 22.13 8.28
C ASP A 94 12.82 21.82 7.23
N CYS A 95 13.55 22.86 6.81
CA CYS A 95 14.65 22.72 5.88
C CYS A 95 15.93 22.29 6.62
N THR A 96 16.10 21.00 6.87
CA THR A 96 17.23 20.45 7.63
C THR A 96 18.52 20.36 6.83
N GLY A 97 18.48 20.38 5.50
CA GLY A 97 19.65 20.35 4.64
C GLY A 97 19.31 20.73 3.20
N VAL A 98 20.25 21.37 2.53
CA VAL A 98 20.18 21.73 1.11
C VAL A 98 21.43 21.16 0.42
N LEU A 99 21.24 20.40 -0.66
CA LEU A 99 22.31 19.93 -1.53
C LEU A 99 22.11 20.50 -2.93
N SER A 100 23.17 21.06 -3.49
CA SER A 100 23.18 21.54 -4.88
C SER A 100 23.49 20.41 -5.87
N GLY A 101 23.13 20.60 -7.15
CA GLY A 101 23.47 19.65 -8.21
C GLY A 101 24.98 19.37 -8.32
N GLY A 102 25.84 20.39 -8.08
CA GLY A 102 27.29 20.19 -8.05
C GLY A 102 27.75 19.29 -6.90
N GLU A 103 27.17 19.45 -5.71
CA GLU A 103 27.43 18.57 -4.56
C GLU A 103 26.94 17.16 -4.82
N VAL A 104 25.72 17.00 -5.34
CA VAL A 104 25.17 15.69 -5.71
C VAL A 104 26.07 14.97 -6.72
N GLU A 105 26.64 15.69 -7.70
CA GLU A 105 27.56 15.13 -8.69
C GLU A 105 28.85 14.62 -8.07
N SER A 106 29.38 15.32 -7.05
CA SER A 106 30.64 14.98 -6.37
C SER A 106 30.49 13.77 -5.41
N LEU A 107 29.29 13.47 -4.94
CA LEU A 107 29.03 12.35 -4.03
C LEU A 107 28.98 11.02 -4.77
N THR A 108 29.53 9.97 -4.15
CA THR A 108 29.25 8.58 -4.55
C THR A 108 27.80 8.22 -4.19
N ASP A 109 27.28 7.14 -4.78
CA ASP A 109 25.91 6.69 -4.47
C ASP A 109 25.73 6.35 -2.99
N ASP A 110 26.73 5.75 -2.35
CA ASP A 110 26.68 5.41 -0.93
C ASP A 110 26.70 6.67 -0.03
N GLN A 111 27.48 7.69 -0.42
CA GLN A 111 27.48 8.98 0.27
C GLN A 111 26.15 9.72 0.10
N LEU A 112 25.59 9.69 -1.11
CA LEU A 112 24.29 10.27 -1.40
C LEU A 112 23.18 9.54 -0.61
N GLU A 113 23.21 8.21 -0.54
CA GLU A 113 22.30 7.41 0.26
C GLU A 113 22.32 7.83 1.74
N ALA A 114 23.51 8.04 2.29
CA ALA A 114 23.69 8.51 3.67
C ALA A 114 23.20 9.95 3.89
N ALA A 115 23.30 10.82 2.88
CA ALA A 115 22.89 12.23 2.94
C ALA A 115 21.37 12.43 2.77
N ILE A 116 20.68 11.58 1.98
CA ILE A 116 19.25 11.72 1.68
C ILE A 116 18.36 11.86 2.93
N PRO A 117 18.54 11.10 4.03
CA PRO A 117 17.68 11.24 5.21
C PRO A 117 17.70 12.63 5.84
N THR A 118 18.83 13.31 5.82
CA THR A 118 19.04 14.62 6.44
C THR A 118 18.91 15.81 5.47
N THR A 119 18.70 15.54 4.18
CA THR A 119 18.53 16.58 3.15
C THR A 119 17.04 16.77 2.86
N THR A 120 16.54 18.00 3.01
CA THR A 120 15.14 18.35 2.65
C THR A 120 15.06 18.87 1.21
N VAL A 121 16.06 19.62 0.76
CA VAL A 121 16.05 20.31 -0.54
C VAL A 121 17.23 19.88 -1.40
N PHE A 122 16.94 19.50 -2.65
CA PHE A 122 17.92 19.29 -3.70
C PHE A 122 17.73 20.41 -4.75
N ALA A 123 18.68 21.35 -4.85
CA ALA A 123 18.58 22.56 -5.65
C ALA A 123 19.49 22.52 -6.88
N ARG A 124 19.12 23.21 -7.96
CA ARG A 124 19.85 23.20 -9.24
C ARG A 124 20.13 21.82 -9.80
N ILE A 125 19.13 20.95 -9.69
CA ILE A 125 19.22 19.54 -10.07
C ILE A 125 18.88 19.37 -11.55
N SER A 126 19.75 18.70 -12.30
CA SER A 126 19.50 18.30 -13.68
C SER A 126 18.53 17.10 -13.77
N PRO A 127 17.88 16.85 -14.93
CA PRO A 127 17.00 15.71 -15.10
C PRO A 127 17.63 14.35 -14.76
N GLY A 128 18.90 14.13 -15.16
CA GLY A 128 19.61 12.90 -14.83
C GLY A 128 19.90 12.74 -13.34
N GLN A 129 20.19 13.84 -12.67
CA GLN A 129 20.40 13.83 -11.22
C GLN A 129 19.09 13.60 -10.44
N LYS A 130 17.92 14.05 -10.96
CA LYS A 130 16.60 13.69 -10.37
C LYS A 130 16.40 12.18 -10.31
N SER A 131 16.60 11.51 -11.42
CA SER A 131 16.53 10.04 -11.53
C SER A 131 17.55 9.36 -10.59
N ARG A 132 18.80 9.86 -10.52
CA ARG A 132 19.82 9.32 -9.62
C ARG A 132 19.41 9.45 -8.15
N ILE A 133 18.90 10.61 -7.72
CA ILE A 133 18.42 10.83 -6.34
C ILE A 133 17.30 9.86 -6.00
N VAL A 134 16.31 9.69 -6.89
CA VAL A 134 15.20 8.76 -6.73
C VAL A 134 15.70 7.31 -6.63
N THR A 135 16.58 6.89 -7.53
CA THR A 135 17.16 5.54 -7.55
C THR A 135 17.94 5.23 -6.27
N VAL A 136 18.76 6.20 -5.81
CA VAL A 136 19.54 6.05 -4.57
C VAL A 136 18.62 6.07 -3.34
N ALA A 137 17.59 6.94 -3.33
CA ALA A 137 16.60 6.96 -2.24
C ALA A 137 15.92 5.62 -2.04
N ARG A 138 15.60 4.89 -3.12
CA ARG A 138 15.02 3.54 -3.06
C ARG A 138 15.95 2.51 -2.39
N ARG A 139 17.27 2.70 -2.46
CA ARG A 139 18.24 1.81 -1.78
C ARG A 139 18.11 1.87 -0.26
N THR A 140 17.63 2.99 0.30
CA THR A 140 17.38 3.13 1.76
C THR A 140 16.35 2.16 2.29
N GLY A 141 15.67 1.39 1.44
CA GLY A 141 14.63 0.43 1.79
C GLY A 141 13.27 1.05 2.10
N LYS A 142 13.08 2.33 1.78
CA LYS A 142 11.79 3.02 1.83
C LYS A 142 11.15 3.02 0.44
N ASP A 143 9.81 3.03 0.38
CA ASP A 143 9.09 3.27 -0.86
C ASP A 143 9.19 4.76 -1.21
N VAL A 144 9.53 5.06 -2.45
CA VAL A 144 9.74 6.41 -2.96
C VAL A 144 8.65 6.75 -3.98
N ALA A 145 7.83 7.74 -3.65
CA ALA A 145 6.95 8.37 -4.63
C ALA A 145 7.63 9.62 -5.19
N PHE A 146 7.53 9.84 -6.50
CA PHE A 146 8.02 11.05 -7.16
C PHE A 146 6.86 11.75 -7.85
N LEU A 147 6.68 13.05 -7.54
CA LEU A 147 5.68 13.90 -8.18
C LEU A 147 6.38 14.85 -9.17
N GLY A 148 5.96 14.81 -10.43
CA GLY A 148 6.51 15.66 -11.49
C GLY A 148 5.50 15.90 -12.60
N ASP A 149 5.56 17.08 -13.25
CA ASP A 149 4.64 17.46 -14.31
C ASP A 149 5.34 17.82 -15.64
N GLY A 150 6.68 17.87 -15.64
CA GLY A 150 7.48 18.26 -16.79
C GLY A 150 8.12 17.10 -17.56
N VAL A 151 8.51 17.35 -18.80
CA VAL A 151 9.28 16.39 -19.63
C VAL A 151 10.57 15.95 -18.92
N ASN A 152 11.19 16.85 -18.16
CA ASN A 152 12.43 16.63 -17.42
C ASN A 152 12.24 15.68 -16.23
N ASP A 153 11.03 15.35 -15.87
CA ASP A 153 10.67 14.49 -14.73
C ASP A 153 10.39 13.04 -15.15
N ALA A 154 10.21 12.78 -16.45
CA ALA A 154 9.75 11.50 -16.95
C ALA A 154 10.63 10.32 -16.51
N VAL A 155 11.96 10.48 -16.52
CA VAL A 155 12.89 9.42 -16.09
C VAL A 155 12.76 9.17 -14.60
N ALA A 156 12.68 10.22 -13.78
CA ALA A 156 12.53 10.11 -12.34
C ALA A 156 11.16 9.54 -11.94
N LEU A 157 10.09 9.91 -12.68
CA LEU A 157 8.76 9.31 -12.54
C LEU A 157 8.79 7.80 -12.76
N HIS A 158 9.48 7.36 -13.81
CA HIS A 158 9.61 5.94 -14.13
C HIS A 158 10.49 5.19 -13.14
N ASP A 159 11.52 5.82 -12.59
CA ASP A 159 12.47 5.21 -11.66
C ASP A 159 11.94 5.15 -10.22
N ALA A 160 10.90 5.89 -9.88
CA ALA A 160 10.24 5.84 -8.58
C ALA A 160 9.52 4.50 -8.32
N ASP A 161 9.20 4.18 -7.07
CA ASP A 161 8.30 3.07 -6.75
C ASP A 161 6.85 3.43 -7.13
N VAL A 162 6.52 4.73 -7.05
CA VAL A 162 5.24 5.31 -7.53
C VAL A 162 5.53 6.64 -8.22
N GLY A 163 5.44 6.67 -9.53
CA GLY A 163 5.47 7.90 -10.32
C GLY A 163 4.10 8.57 -10.32
N ILE A 164 4.05 9.85 -9.95
CA ILE A 164 2.81 10.62 -9.87
C ILE A 164 2.92 11.84 -10.76
N SER A 165 1.96 12.05 -11.65
CA SER A 165 1.84 13.26 -12.44
C SER A 165 0.49 13.92 -12.21
N VAL A 166 0.25 15.06 -12.87
CA VAL A 166 -1.01 15.80 -12.82
C VAL A 166 -1.62 15.89 -14.21
N ASP A 167 -2.94 16.01 -14.31
CA ASP A 167 -3.63 16.08 -15.60
C ASP A 167 -3.14 17.22 -16.50
N SER A 168 -2.77 18.36 -15.89
CA SER A 168 -2.17 19.50 -16.59
C SER A 168 -0.65 19.36 -16.85
N GLY A 169 -0.05 18.22 -16.52
CA GLY A 169 1.34 17.90 -16.86
C GLY A 169 1.51 17.60 -18.34
N THR A 170 2.76 17.53 -18.79
CA THR A 170 3.09 17.15 -20.17
C THR A 170 2.69 15.72 -20.46
N ASP A 171 2.37 15.41 -21.72
CA ASP A 171 2.01 14.05 -22.13
C ASP A 171 3.08 13.02 -21.75
N VAL A 172 4.35 13.38 -21.91
CA VAL A 172 5.49 12.53 -21.54
C VAL A 172 5.52 12.24 -20.04
N ALA A 173 5.24 13.24 -19.19
CA ALA A 173 5.18 13.04 -17.74
C ALA A 173 3.99 12.16 -17.35
N ARG A 174 2.82 12.36 -17.97
CA ARG A 174 1.62 11.55 -17.74
C ARG A 174 1.81 10.09 -18.16
N GLU A 175 2.47 9.84 -19.29
CA GLU A 175 2.78 8.48 -19.75
C GLU A 175 3.82 7.76 -18.86
N ALA A 176 4.75 8.52 -18.28
CA ALA A 176 5.77 7.96 -17.39
C ALA A 176 5.25 7.69 -15.97
N ALA A 177 4.12 8.27 -15.59
CA ALA A 177 3.55 8.16 -14.25
C ALA A 177 2.68 6.91 -14.08
N ASP A 178 2.68 6.34 -12.87
CA ASP A 178 1.76 5.26 -12.49
C ASP A 178 0.38 5.80 -12.09
N VAL A 179 0.34 7.05 -11.59
CA VAL A 179 -0.87 7.74 -11.12
C VAL A 179 -0.91 9.15 -11.70
N VAL A 180 -2.08 9.55 -12.20
CA VAL A 180 -2.32 10.93 -12.65
C VAL A 180 -3.38 11.56 -11.76
N LEU A 181 -3.02 12.66 -11.09
CA LEU A 181 -3.94 13.43 -10.27
C LEU A 181 -4.76 14.34 -11.18
N LEU A 182 -6.08 14.26 -11.09
CA LEU A 182 -6.99 15.12 -11.86
C LEU A 182 -6.95 16.57 -11.38
N ASP A 183 -6.75 16.77 -10.07
CA ASP A 183 -6.58 18.07 -9.46
C ASP A 183 -5.15 18.27 -8.95
N LYS A 184 -4.60 19.48 -9.12
CA LYS A 184 -3.30 19.86 -8.54
C LYS A 184 -3.44 20.15 -7.03
N ASP A 185 -3.88 19.19 -6.26
CA ASP A 185 -4.02 19.29 -4.80
C ASP A 185 -3.21 18.20 -4.09
N LEU A 186 -2.25 18.61 -3.27
CA LEU A 186 -1.44 17.71 -2.46
C LEU A 186 -2.26 17.00 -1.36
N GLY A 187 -3.43 17.53 -0.98
CA GLY A 187 -4.35 16.89 -0.04
C GLY A 187 -4.82 15.53 -0.53
N VAL A 188 -5.04 15.39 -1.85
CA VAL A 188 -5.39 14.12 -2.49
C VAL A 188 -4.34 13.04 -2.26
N LEU A 189 -3.05 13.41 -2.18
CA LEU A 189 -1.97 12.44 -1.89
C LEU A 189 -2.08 11.89 -0.46
N ALA A 190 -2.39 12.73 0.52
CA ALA A 190 -2.56 12.29 1.90
C ALA A 190 -3.78 11.36 2.04
N GLU A 191 -4.88 11.67 1.35
CA GLU A 191 -6.04 10.80 1.26
C GLU A 191 -5.72 9.49 0.55
N GLY A 192 -4.98 9.54 -0.56
CA GLY A 192 -4.51 8.37 -1.29
C GLY A 192 -3.64 7.45 -0.44
N VAL A 193 -2.74 8.01 0.37
CA VAL A 193 -1.93 7.22 1.32
C VAL A 193 -2.81 6.53 2.37
N MET A 194 -3.78 7.24 2.95
CA MET A 194 -4.69 6.64 3.93
C MET A 194 -5.56 5.54 3.30
N GLU A 195 -6.09 5.79 2.11
CA GLU A 195 -6.91 4.82 1.38
C GLU A 195 -6.10 3.59 0.97
N GLY A 196 -4.89 3.77 0.45
CA GLY A 196 -3.98 2.68 0.13
C GLY A 196 -3.67 1.80 1.36
N ARG A 197 -3.44 2.40 2.54
CA ARG A 197 -3.26 1.67 3.79
C ARG A 197 -4.53 0.94 4.23
N ARG A 198 -5.70 1.51 4.00
CA ARG A 198 -7.00 0.87 4.26
C ARG A 198 -7.20 -0.35 3.38
N ILE A 199 -6.96 -0.20 2.08
CA ILE A 199 -7.05 -1.30 1.11
C ILE A 199 -6.07 -2.41 1.49
N PHE A 200 -4.80 -2.07 1.74
CA PHE A 200 -3.80 -3.05 2.16
C PHE A 200 -4.18 -3.76 3.46
N GLY A 201 -4.67 -3.02 4.46
CA GLY A 201 -5.14 -3.58 5.72
C GLY A 201 -6.28 -4.59 5.53
N ASN A 202 -7.24 -4.29 4.67
CA ASN A 202 -8.34 -5.19 4.34
C ASN A 202 -7.87 -6.40 3.51
N THR A 203 -6.94 -6.18 2.57
CA THR A 203 -6.32 -7.27 1.82
C THR A 203 -5.58 -8.24 2.76
N MET A 204 -4.86 -7.73 3.75
CA MET A 204 -4.20 -8.57 4.75
C MET A 204 -5.20 -9.38 5.59
N LYS A 205 -6.35 -8.79 5.96
CA LYS A 205 -7.42 -9.55 6.65
C LYS A 205 -7.89 -10.72 5.77
N TYR A 206 -8.18 -10.45 4.50
CA TYR A 206 -8.57 -11.49 3.54
C TYR A 206 -7.53 -12.61 3.45
N VAL A 207 -6.27 -12.26 3.25
CA VAL A 207 -5.18 -13.25 3.10
C VAL A 207 -5.01 -14.10 4.35
N LEU A 208 -5.02 -13.49 5.54
CA LEU A 208 -4.89 -14.22 6.80
C LEU A 208 -6.06 -15.17 7.04
N MET A 209 -7.28 -14.73 6.75
CA MET A 209 -8.49 -15.56 6.88
C MET A 209 -8.47 -16.70 5.87
N ALA A 210 -8.28 -16.42 4.58
CA ALA A 210 -8.30 -17.40 3.53
C ALA A 210 -7.22 -18.48 3.71
N THR A 211 -5.99 -18.06 4.05
CA THR A 211 -4.88 -19.02 4.23
C THR A 211 -5.07 -19.89 5.47
N SER A 212 -5.52 -19.33 6.59
CA SER A 212 -5.73 -20.12 7.82
C SER A 212 -6.92 -21.08 7.70
N SER A 213 -8.05 -20.64 7.12
CA SER A 213 -9.22 -21.51 6.91
C SER A 213 -8.96 -22.64 5.93
N ASN A 214 -8.33 -22.32 4.78
CA ASN A 214 -8.00 -23.36 3.79
C ASN A 214 -7.01 -24.37 4.36
N PHE A 215 -6.00 -23.91 5.11
CA PHE A 215 -5.06 -24.81 5.76
C PHE A 215 -5.75 -25.73 6.78
N GLY A 216 -6.65 -25.18 7.61
CA GLY A 216 -7.43 -25.95 8.57
C GLY A 216 -8.29 -27.01 7.87
N ASN A 217 -9.07 -26.63 6.87
CA ASN A 217 -9.92 -27.54 6.11
C ASN A 217 -9.16 -28.68 5.44
N MET A 218 -8.03 -28.36 4.80
CA MET A 218 -7.18 -29.38 4.16
C MET A 218 -6.58 -30.32 5.20
N PHE A 219 -6.16 -29.80 6.35
CA PHE A 219 -5.64 -30.61 7.44
C PHE A 219 -6.71 -31.54 8.02
N SER A 220 -7.93 -31.02 8.22
CA SER A 220 -9.07 -31.81 8.71
C SER A 220 -9.51 -32.88 7.70
N ALA A 221 -9.59 -32.56 6.41
CA ALA A 221 -9.92 -33.50 5.36
C ALA A 221 -8.87 -34.62 5.24
N ALA A 222 -7.59 -34.25 5.26
CA ALA A 222 -6.49 -35.24 5.24
C ALA A 222 -6.52 -36.14 6.49
N GLY A 223 -6.70 -35.55 7.67
CA GLY A 223 -6.83 -36.30 8.90
C GLY A 223 -8.04 -37.23 8.90
N ALA A 224 -9.21 -36.76 8.45
CA ALA A 224 -10.43 -37.57 8.33
C ALA A 224 -10.22 -38.79 7.41
N SER A 225 -9.49 -38.63 6.32
CA SER A 225 -9.21 -39.73 5.36
C SER A 225 -8.40 -40.89 5.95
N VAL A 226 -7.73 -40.66 7.08
CA VAL A 226 -6.92 -41.70 7.76
C VAL A 226 -7.82 -42.73 8.50
N PHE A 227 -8.95 -42.27 9.07
CA PHE A 227 -9.79 -43.13 9.92
C PHE A 227 -11.21 -43.35 9.39
N LEU A 228 -11.68 -42.55 8.40
CA LEU A 228 -12.97 -42.74 7.78
C LEU A 228 -12.86 -43.67 6.57
N SER A 229 -13.80 -44.61 6.46
CA SER A 229 -13.94 -45.51 5.31
C SER A 229 -14.76 -44.92 4.15
N PHE A 230 -15.21 -43.67 4.28
CA PHE A 230 -16.02 -42.98 3.29
C PHE A 230 -15.50 -41.52 3.13
N LEU A 231 -15.89 -40.87 2.01
CA LEU A 231 -15.55 -39.48 1.78
C LEU A 231 -16.21 -38.56 2.82
N PRO A 232 -15.43 -37.79 3.59
CA PRO A 232 -15.98 -36.98 4.70
C PRO A 232 -16.82 -35.79 4.21
N MET A 233 -16.66 -35.36 2.97
CA MET A 233 -17.50 -34.37 2.29
C MET A 233 -17.47 -34.64 0.78
N LEU A 234 -18.60 -34.46 0.10
CA LEU A 234 -18.70 -34.64 -1.34
C LEU A 234 -18.03 -33.44 -2.07
N PRO A 235 -17.47 -33.64 -3.29
CA PRO A 235 -16.88 -32.53 -4.05
C PRO A 235 -17.84 -31.35 -4.29
N SER A 236 -19.14 -31.63 -4.53
CA SER A 236 -20.21 -30.63 -4.65
C SER A 236 -20.40 -29.83 -3.36
N GLN A 237 -20.31 -30.49 -2.21
CA GLN A 237 -20.43 -29.85 -0.89
C GLN A 237 -19.19 -28.99 -0.58
N ILE A 238 -18.00 -29.47 -0.92
CA ILE A 238 -16.74 -28.68 -0.78
C ILE A 238 -16.82 -27.41 -1.65
N LEU A 239 -17.26 -27.56 -2.89
CA LEU A 239 -17.40 -26.40 -3.80
C LEU A 239 -18.43 -25.40 -3.26
N LEU A 240 -19.56 -25.87 -2.77
CA LEU A 240 -20.61 -25.03 -2.19
C LEU A 240 -20.13 -24.33 -0.91
N ASN A 241 -19.42 -25.05 -0.03
CA ASN A 241 -18.82 -24.47 1.17
C ASN A 241 -17.86 -23.34 0.83
N ASN A 242 -16.97 -23.57 -0.13
CA ASN A 242 -16.04 -22.55 -0.61
C ASN A 242 -16.77 -21.35 -1.25
N LEU A 243 -17.84 -21.59 -2.02
CA LEU A 243 -18.62 -20.52 -2.63
C LEU A 243 -19.29 -19.62 -1.57
N LEU A 244 -19.95 -20.21 -0.58
CA LEU A 244 -20.58 -19.47 0.52
C LEU A 244 -19.56 -18.71 1.36
N TYR A 245 -18.43 -19.35 1.69
CA TYR A 245 -17.34 -18.72 2.43
C TYR A 245 -16.73 -17.54 1.65
N ASN A 246 -16.44 -17.74 0.37
CA ASN A 246 -15.88 -16.67 -0.48
C ASN A 246 -16.86 -15.50 -0.65
N ALA A 247 -18.17 -15.78 -0.78
CA ALA A 247 -19.20 -14.74 -0.79
C ALA A 247 -19.14 -13.88 0.49
N GLY A 248 -18.95 -14.53 1.66
CA GLY A 248 -18.73 -13.84 2.93
C GLY A 248 -17.47 -12.96 2.94
N GLN A 249 -16.44 -13.33 2.18
CA GLN A 249 -15.18 -12.57 2.10
C GLN A 249 -15.22 -11.39 1.14
N LEU A 250 -16.10 -11.40 0.13
CA LEU A 250 -16.22 -10.29 -0.85
C LEU A 250 -16.54 -8.94 -0.20
N VAL A 251 -17.07 -8.92 1.00
CA VAL A 251 -17.40 -7.69 1.72
C VAL A 251 -16.27 -7.17 2.61
N ILE A 252 -15.13 -7.88 2.73
CA ILE A 252 -13.97 -7.44 3.52
C ILE A 252 -13.46 -6.06 3.11
N PRO A 253 -13.40 -5.67 1.81
CA PRO A 253 -12.99 -4.33 1.40
C PRO A 253 -13.84 -3.20 2.00
N THR A 254 -15.09 -3.47 2.36
CA THR A 254 -15.99 -2.49 2.98
C THR A 254 -15.77 -2.34 4.49
N ASP A 255 -14.94 -3.20 5.09
CA ASP A 255 -14.73 -3.21 6.53
C ASP A 255 -13.84 -2.04 6.99
N ARG A 256 -14.07 -1.64 8.23
CA ARG A 256 -13.27 -0.59 8.87
C ARG A 256 -11.92 -1.15 9.32
N VAL A 257 -10.86 -0.41 8.99
CA VAL A 257 -9.50 -0.72 9.46
C VAL A 257 -9.24 0.04 10.75
N ASP A 258 -8.61 -0.63 11.71
CA ASP A 258 -8.25 -0.02 12.99
C ASP A 258 -7.25 1.13 12.79
N SER A 259 -7.40 2.23 13.53
CA SER A 259 -6.61 3.45 13.36
C SER A 259 -5.10 3.24 13.52
N GLU A 260 -4.69 2.28 14.33
CA GLU A 260 -3.28 1.93 14.51
C GLU A 260 -2.65 1.33 13.24
N ALA A 261 -3.44 0.62 12.44
CA ALA A 261 -2.98 0.06 11.17
C ALA A 261 -2.88 1.12 10.07
N LEU A 262 -3.61 2.24 10.18
CA LEU A 262 -3.54 3.37 9.25
C LEU A 262 -2.37 4.30 9.57
N ALA A 263 -1.90 4.34 10.82
CA ALA A 263 -0.86 5.27 11.27
C ALA A 263 0.53 4.97 10.69
N ARG A 264 0.79 3.73 10.29
CA ARG A 264 2.11 3.29 9.79
C ARG A 264 1.98 2.49 8.50
N PRO A 265 2.96 2.59 7.58
CA PRO A 265 2.99 1.73 6.42
C PRO A 265 3.19 0.28 6.83
N ALA A 266 2.46 -0.61 6.21
CA ALA A 266 2.59 -2.05 6.37
C ALA A 266 3.16 -2.68 5.10
N ALA A 267 3.86 -3.82 5.25
CA ALA A 267 4.43 -4.56 4.15
C ALA A 267 4.01 -6.03 4.20
N TRP A 268 4.14 -6.72 3.06
CA TRP A 268 3.97 -8.15 2.98
C TRP A 268 5.07 -8.86 3.80
N ASP A 269 4.65 -9.65 4.80
CA ASP A 269 5.53 -10.54 5.53
C ASP A 269 5.04 -11.98 5.44
N MET A 270 5.69 -12.74 4.57
CA MET A 270 5.36 -14.15 4.38
C MET A 270 5.63 -15.00 5.63
N LYS A 271 6.58 -14.59 6.49
CA LYS A 271 6.84 -15.30 7.76
C LYS A 271 5.69 -15.10 8.73
N PHE A 272 5.17 -13.87 8.80
CA PHE A 272 4.00 -13.55 9.62
C PHE A 272 2.76 -14.31 9.13
N ILE A 273 2.46 -14.29 7.82
CA ILE A 273 1.33 -15.01 7.23
C ILE A 273 1.43 -16.51 7.52
N ARG A 274 2.61 -17.12 7.28
CA ARG A 274 2.83 -18.53 7.58
C ARG A 274 2.66 -18.86 9.06
N LYS A 275 3.21 -18.02 9.96
CA LYS A 275 3.06 -18.21 11.39
C LYS A 275 1.59 -18.12 11.81
N PHE A 276 0.84 -17.17 11.24
CA PHE A 276 -0.59 -17.03 11.47
C PHE A 276 -1.36 -18.29 11.03
N MET A 277 -1.12 -18.75 9.81
CA MET A 277 -1.73 -19.95 9.24
C MET A 277 -1.48 -21.20 10.12
N ILE A 278 -0.24 -21.42 10.58
CA ILE A 278 0.15 -22.57 11.42
C ILE A 278 -0.47 -22.49 12.82
N VAL A 279 -0.71 -21.29 13.36
CA VAL A 279 -1.33 -21.13 14.68
C VAL A 279 -2.84 -21.28 14.61
N PHE A 280 -3.50 -20.60 13.66
CA PHE A 280 -4.97 -20.52 13.62
C PHE A 280 -5.62 -21.67 12.84
N GLY A 281 -4.94 -22.22 11.82
CA GLY A 281 -5.47 -23.35 11.06
C GLY A 281 -5.75 -24.59 11.94
N PRO A 282 -4.76 -25.10 12.70
CA PRO A 282 -5.01 -26.24 13.58
C PRO A 282 -6.07 -26.00 14.65
N VAL A 283 -6.26 -24.75 15.10
CA VAL A 283 -7.33 -24.44 16.07
C VAL A 283 -8.70 -24.77 15.47
N SER A 284 -8.97 -24.42 14.20
CA SER A 284 -10.24 -24.81 13.55
C SER A 284 -10.35 -26.33 13.38
N SER A 285 -9.25 -27.01 13.01
CA SER A 285 -9.25 -28.46 12.82
C SER A 285 -9.59 -29.25 14.08
N VAL A 286 -9.24 -28.74 15.27
CA VAL A 286 -9.65 -29.36 16.54
C VAL A 286 -11.18 -29.43 16.64
N PHE A 287 -11.88 -28.39 16.19
CA PHE A 287 -13.34 -28.36 16.19
C PHE A 287 -13.95 -29.22 15.07
N ASP A 288 -13.29 -29.32 13.93
CA ASP A 288 -13.68 -30.31 12.90
C ASP A 288 -13.62 -31.73 13.47
N PHE A 289 -12.51 -32.12 14.11
CA PHE A 289 -12.39 -33.46 14.73
C PHE A 289 -13.37 -33.67 15.89
N LEU A 290 -13.64 -32.62 16.68
CA LEU A 290 -14.66 -32.67 17.71
C LEU A 290 -16.07 -32.94 17.08
N THR A 291 -16.36 -32.25 15.97
CA THR A 291 -17.59 -32.48 15.19
C THR A 291 -17.65 -33.92 14.67
N PHE A 292 -16.52 -34.45 14.15
CA PHE A 292 -16.45 -35.83 13.70
C PHE A 292 -16.79 -36.82 14.85
N TRP A 293 -16.21 -36.59 16.02
CA TRP A 293 -16.50 -37.38 17.20
C TRP A 293 -17.98 -37.27 17.61
N VAL A 294 -18.55 -36.09 17.68
CA VAL A 294 -19.96 -35.84 17.99
C VAL A 294 -20.86 -36.56 17.00
N MET A 295 -20.61 -36.45 15.69
CA MET A 295 -21.43 -37.08 14.67
C MET A 295 -21.36 -38.59 14.73
N LEU A 296 -20.20 -39.18 14.97
CA LEU A 296 -20.01 -40.64 14.96
C LEU A 296 -20.38 -41.31 16.30
N ALA A 297 -19.87 -40.74 17.41
CA ALA A 297 -19.98 -41.40 18.73
C ALA A 297 -21.20 -40.95 19.54
N VAL A 298 -21.67 -39.71 19.38
CA VAL A 298 -22.79 -39.18 20.16
C VAL A 298 -24.11 -39.29 19.40
N LEU A 299 -24.10 -38.88 18.13
CA LEU A 299 -25.34 -38.85 17.32
C LEU A 299 -25.51 -40.10 16.46
N HIS A 300 -24.53 -41.00 16.39
CA HIS A 300 -24.52 -42.20 15.55
C HIS A 300 -25.00 -41.90 14.12
N ALA A 301 -24.55 -40.81 13.55
CA ALA A 301 -25.04 -40.30 12.28
C ALA A 301 -24.66 -41.22 11.11
N SER A 302 -25.56 -41.33 10.13
CA SER A 302 -25.26 -41.96 8.84
C SER A 302 -24.14 -41.19 8.10
N HIS A 303 -23.56 -41.80 7.06
CA HIS A 303 -22.55 -41.12 6.23
C HIS A 303 -23.06 -39.78 5.66
N THR A 304 -24.31 -39.71 5.26
CA THR A 304 -24.93 -38.46 4.77
C THR A 304 -25.14 -37.47 5.91
N GLY A 305 -25.58 -37.94 7.09
CA GLY A 305 -25.67 -37.09 8.29
C GLY A 305 -24.34 -36.53 8.70
N PHE A 306 -23.26 -37.32 8.70
CA PHE A 306 -21.91 -36.89 8.99
C PHE A 306 -21.45 -35.77 8.04
N ARG A 307 -21.63 -35.98 6.73
CA ARG A 307 -21.30 -34.97 5.72
C ARG A 307 -22.04 -33.66 5.92
N THR A 308 -23.34 -33.75 6.23
CA THR A 308 -24.16 -32.57 6.52
C THR A 308 -23.70 -31.87 7.77
N GLY A 309 -23.40 -32.60 8.85
CA GLY A 309 -22.91 -32.05 10.11
C GLY A 309 -21.60 -31.29 9.95
N TRP A 310 -20.64 -31.91 9.28
CA TRP A 310 -19.36 -31.23 9.02
C TRP A 310 -19.51 -30.03 8.08
N PHE A 311 -20.32 -30.11 7.03
CA PHE A 311 -20.62 -28.98 6.16
C PHE A 311 -21.18 -27.77 6.93
N ILE A 312 -22.19 -27.99 7.80
CA ILE A 312 -22.80 -26.92 8.59
C ILE A 312 -21.82 -26.36 9.61
N GLU A 313 -21.05 -27.17 10.29
CA GLU A 313 -20.04 -26.73 11.24
C GLU A 313 -18.96 -25.93 10.54
N SER A 314 -18.43 -26.44 9.44
CA SER A 314 -17.38 -25.80 8.66
C SER A 314 -17.80 -24.40 8.16
N ILE A 315 -19.01 -24.27 7.61
CA ILE A 315 -19.49 -22.96 7.16
C ILE A 315 -19.73 -22.00 8.32
N ALA A 316 -20.21 -22.50 9.48
CA ALA A 316 -20.44 -21.69 10.67
C ALA A 316 -19.13 -21.18 11.26
N THR A 317 -18.15 -22.05 11.49
CA THR A 317 -16.86 -21.68 12.07
C THR A 317 -16.06 -20.77 11.16
N GLN A 318 -15.97 -21.07 9.86
CA GLN A 318 -15.23 -20.29 8.90
C GLN A 318 -15.82 -18.89 8.66
N THR A 319 -17.15 -18.76 8.65
CA THR A 319 -17.78 -17.45 8.45
C THR A 319 -17.82 -16.62 9.71
N LEU A 320 -18.07 -17.20 10.86
CA LEU A 320 -18.19 -16.45 12.12
C LEU A 320 -16.83 -16.03 12.69
N VAL A 321 -15.77 -16.80 12.44
CA VAL A 321 -14.40 -16.43 12.87
C VAL A 321 -13.91 -15.13 12.22
N VAL A 322 -14.47 -14.73 11.08
CA VAL A 322 -14.21 -13.46 10.43
C VAL A 322 -14.38 -12.29 11.38
N TYR A 323 -15.40 -12.32 12.25
CA TYR A 323 -15.64 -11.26 13.23
C TYR A 323 -14.53 -11.12 14.28
N VAL A 324 -13.86 -12.21 14.61
CA VAL A 324 -12.75 -12.23 15.58
C VAL A 324 -11.44 -11.81 14.91
N ILE A 325 -11.13 -12.37 13.75
CA ILE A 325 -9.83 -12.18 13.07
C ILE A 325 -9.73 -10.80 12.41
N ARG A 326 -10.84 -10.19 11.98
CA ARG A 326 -10.87 -8.91 11.25
C ARG A 326 -10.21 -7.73 11.98
N THR A 327 -10.09 -7.80 13.29
CA THR A 327 -9.55 -6.73 14.14
C THR A 327 -8.58 -7.28 15.18
N ARG A 328 -7.58 -6.48 15.54
CA ARG A 328 -6.71 -6.79 16.67
C ARG A 328 -7.33 -6.44 18.01
N ARG A 329 -8.34 -5.56 18.00
CA ARG A 329 -9.11 -5.12 19.16
C ARG A 329 -10.17 -6.15 19.53
N VAL A 330 -10.82 -5.96 20.68
CA VAL A 330 -11.97 -6.77 21.05
C VAL A 330 -13.11 -6.54 20.06
N PRO A 331 -13.59 -7.60 19.38
CA PRO A 331 -14.64 -7.48 18.37
C PRO A 331 -15.92 -6.88 18.95
N PHE A 332 -16.70 -6.20 18.12
CA PHE A 332 -17.95 -5.53 18.45
C PHE A 332 -17.87 -4.41 19.50
N PHE A 333 -17.08 -4.55 20.55
CA PHE A 333 -16.93 -3.56 21.64
C PHE A 333 -15.98 -2.43 21.26
N LYS A 334 -14.77 -2.77 20.79
CA LYS A 334 -13.71 -1.79 20.44
C LYS A 334 -13.53 -1.59 18.94
N SER A 335 -14.06 -2.48 18.11
CA SER A 335 -14.02 -2.38 16.64
C SER A 335 -15.32 -2.97 16.08
N ARG A 336 -16.18 -2.10 15.54
CA ARG A 336 -17.46 -2.49 14.97
C ARG A 336 -17.30 -2.84 13.49
N PRO A 337 -17.83 -3.97 13.01
CA PRO A 337 -17.85 -4.30 11.59
C PRO A 337 -18.70 -3.31 10.80
N SER A 338 -18.45 -3.21 9.51
CA SER A 338 -19.38 -2.53 8.59
C SER A 338 -20.68 -3.33 8.46
N TRP A 339 -21.78 -2.68 8.04
CA TRP A 339 -23.05 -3.37 7.84
C TRP A 339 -22.95 -4.54 6.83
N PRO A 340 -22.32 -4.39 5.65
CA PRO A 340 -22.15 -5.53 4.74
C PRO A 340 -21.35 -6.67 5.39
N MET A 341 -20.31 -6.31 6.16
CA MET A 341 -19.48 -7.28 6.88
C MET A 341 -20.24 -8.01 7.98
N LEU A 342 -21.31 -7.45 8.53
CA LEU A 342 -22.18 -8.12 9.48
C LEU A 342 -23.20 -9.03 8.78
N LEU A 343 -23.82 -8.53 7.71
CA LEU A 343 -24.94 -9.20 7.06
C LEU A 343 -24.50 -10.38 6.19
N VAL A 344 -23.50 -10.21 5.32
CA VAL A 344 -23.20 -11.21 4.29
C VAL A 344 -22.60 -12.51 4.87
N PRO A 345 -21.59 -12.48 5.78
CA PRO A 345 -21.11 -13.71 6.40
C PRO A 345 -22.20 -14.41 7.25
N THR A 346 -23.00 -13.62 7.99
CA THR A 346 -24.12 -14.21 8.76
C THR A 346 -25.14 -14.87 7.84
N ALA A 347 -25.51 -14.21 6.73
CA ALA A 347 -26.43 -14.79 5.75
C ALA A 347 -25.85 -16.06 5.11
N ALA A 348 -24.56 -16.07 4.77
CA ALA A 348 -23.89 -17.26 4.23
C ALA A 348 -23.94 -18.44 5.21
N ALA A 349 -23.69 -18.21 6.50
CA ALA A 349 -23.83 -19.23 7.53
C ALA A 349 -25.26 -19.73 7.65
N LEU A 350 -26.24 -18.83 7.68
CA LEU A 350 -27.66 -19.18 7.76
C LEU A 350 -28.12 -19.98 6.54
N VAL A 351 -27.73 -19.59 5.33
CA VAL A 351 -28.02 -20.35 4.10
C VAL A 351 -27.44 -21.74 4.21
N GLY A 352 -26.18 -21.90 4.64
CA GLY A 352 -25.57 -23.22 4.85
C GLY A 352 -26.33 -24.08 5.86
N MET A 353 -26.83 -23.49 6.95
CA MET A 353 -27.61 -24.20 7.99
C MET A 353 -29.03 -24.59 7.52
N ILE A 354 -29.67 -23.78 6.69
CA ILE A 354 -31.03 -24.01 6.20
C ILE A 354 -31.06 -24.98 5.01
N LEU A 355 -30.00 -25.00 4.21
CA LEU A 355 -29.93 -25.76 2.96
C LEU A 355 -30.33 -27.25 3.08
N PRO A 356 -29.93 -27.99 4.14
CA PRO A 356 -30.36 -29.40 4.35
C PRO A 356 -31.87 -29.61 4.54
N TYR A 357 -32.60 -28.53 4.79
CA TYR A 357 -34.07 -28.55 4.98
C TYR A 357 -34.85 -28.06 3.75
N THR A 358 -34.16 -27.77 2.67
CA THR A 358 -34.76 -27.34 1.40
C THR A 358 -34.92 -28.49 0.41
N GLY A 359 -35.67 -28.26 -0.67
CA GLY A 359 -35.81 -29.24 -1.76
C GLY A 359 -34.48 -29.56 -2.47
N LEU A 360 -33.43 -28.71 -2.32
CA LEU A 360 -32.09 -28.94 -2.88
C LEU A 360 -31.26 -29.94 -2.06
N ALA A 361 -31.67 -30.27 -0.84
CA ALA A 361 -30.91 -31.13 0.06
C ALA A 361 -30.58 -32.50 -0.59
N HIS A 362 -31.56 -33.13 -1.21
CA HIS A 362 -31.38 -34.42 -1.84
C HIS A 362 -30.36 -34.37 -3.01
N LEU A 363 -30.44 -33.33 -3.84
CA LEU A 363 -29.56 -33.15 -4.97
C LEU A 363 -28.08 -32.94 -4.53
N LEU A 364 -27.90 -32.29 -3.39
CA LEU A 364 -26.57 -31.96 -2.83
C LEU A 364 -26.05 -33.02 -1.85
N GLY A 365 -26.82 -34.08 -1.62
CA GLY A 365 -26.47 -35.17 -0.71
C GLY A 365 -26.50 -34.76 0.77
N PHE A 366 -27.43 -33.89 1.15
CA PHE A 366 -27.67 -33.47 2.53
C PHE A 366 -28.86 -34.23 3.12
N THR A 367 -28.90 -34.29 4.45
CA THR A 367 -30.03 -34.81 5.22
C THR A 367 -30.29 -33.88 6.41
N PRO A 368 -31.56 -33.70 6.82
CA PRO A 368 -31.88 -32.93 8.02
C PRO A 368 -31.21 -33.53 9.26
N LEU A 369 -30.71 -32.64 10.15
CA LEU A 369 -30.08 -33.02 11.40
C LEU A 369 -30.99 -32.73 12.59
N PRO A 370 -30.84 -33.50 13.70
CA PRO A 370 -31.65 -33.29 14.90
C PRO A 370 -31.30 -31.94 15.58
N ALA A 371 -32.28 -31.38 16.32
CA ALA A 371 -32.06 -30.11 17.05
C ALA A 371 -30.92 -30.20 18.05
N ALA A 372 -30.63 -31.36 18.60
CA ALA A 372 -29.49 -31.60 19.49
C ALA A 372 -28.14 -31.23 18.84
N PHE A 373 -28.00 -31.49 17.53
CA PHE A 373 -26.82 -31.09 16.80
C PHE A 373 -26.61 -29.56 16.85
N PHE A 374 -27.64 -28.76 16.63
CA PHE A 374 -27.54 -27.31 16.61
C PHE A 374 -27.23 -26.74 18.00
N LEU A 375 -27.69 -27.34 19.08
CA LEU A 375 -27.32 -26.97 20.44
C LEU A 375 -25.80 -27.22 20.70
N LEU A 376 -25.34 -28.42 20.29
CA LEU A 376 -23.90 -28.76 20.37
C LEU A 376 -23.05 -27.84 19.50
N LEU A 377 -23.48 -27.57 18.26
CA LEU A 377 -22.81 -26.66 17.34
C LEU A 377 -22.70 -25.26 17.93
N ALA A 378 -23.77 -24.71 18.50
CA ALA A 378 -23.74 -23.37 19.14
C ALA A 378 -22.74 -23.33 20.30
N GLY A 379 -22.67 -24.38 21.11
CA GLY A 379 -21.65 -24.52 22.16
C GLY A 379 -20.24 -24.58 21.58
N MET A 380 -19.99 -25.43 20.59
CA MET A 380 -18.69 -25.58 19.93
C MET A 380 -18.24 -24.30 19.27
N VAL A 381 -19.10 -23.62 18.52
CA VAL A 381 -18.78 -22.33 17.87
C VAL A 381 -18.44 -21.26 18.91
N THR A 382 -19.19 -21.20 20.03
CA THR A 382 -18.89 -20.24 21.10
C THR A 382 -17.51 -20.48 21.70
N VAL A 383 -17.18 -21.72 22.04
CA VAL A 383 -15.86 -22.09 22.59
C VAL A 383 -14.76 -21.82 21.55
N TYR A 384 -15.01 -22.16 20.28
CA TYR A 384 -14.09 -21.87 19.18
C TYR A 384 -13.75 -20.38 19.08
N LEU A 385 -14.76 -19.50 19.03
CA LEU A 385 -14.55 -18.07 18.93
C LEU A 385 -13.79 -17.49 20.14
N LEU A 386 -14.06 -18.01 21.34
CA LEU A 386 -13.32 -17.64 22.56
C LEU A 386 -11.85 -18.09 22.50
N LEU A 387 -11.59 -19.31 22.04
CA LEU A 387 -10.22 -19.80 21.87
C LEU A 387 -9.44 -19.05 20.79
N VAL A 388 -10.09 -18.71 19.66
CA VAL A 388 -9.49 -17.89 18.63
C VAL A 388 -9.16 -16.48 19.17
N GLU A 389 -10.05 -15.87 19.96
CA GLU A 389 -9.80 -14.56 20.59
C GLU A 389 -8.61 -14.64 21.55
N LEU A 390 -8.51 -15.69 22.37
CA LEU A 390 -7.38 -15.93 23.27
C LEU A 390 -6.07 -16.16 22.49
N ALA A 391 -6.11 -17.00 21.45
CA ALA A 391 -4.97 -17.25 20.58
C ALA A 391 -4.51 -15.95 19.89
N LYS A 392 -5.47 -15.14 19.39
CA LYS A 392 -5.23 -13.84 18.78
C LYS A 392 -4.50 -12.89 19.73
N THR A 393 -4.98 -12.75 20.96
CA THR A 393 -4.35 -11.85 21.94
C THR A 393 -2.93 -12.28 22.29
N ARG A 394 -2.69 -13.59 22.42
CA ARG A 394 -1.33 -14.12 22.64
C ARG A 394 -0.44 -13.96 21.41
N PHE A 395 -0.95 -14.26 20.23
CA PHE A 395 -0.21 -14.15 18.97
C PHE A 395 0.30 -12.73 18.73
N TYR A 396 -0.57 -11.72 18.85
CA TYR A 396 -0.20 -10.33 18.63
C TYR A 396 0.69 -9.76 19.74
N ARG A 397 0.57 -10.20 21.00
CA ARG A 397 1.52 -9.84 22.06
C ARG A 397 2.92 -10.37 21.78
N ALA A 398 3.05 -11.59 21.29
CA ALA A 398 4.34 -12.21 20.95
C ALA A 398 4.96 -11.68 19.66
N SER A 399 4.16 -11.10 18.76
CA SER A 399 4.61 -10.71 17.42
C SER A 399 4.96 -9.22 17.25
N HIS A 400 5.03 -8.42 18.32
CA HIS A 400 5.38 -6.98 18.31
C HIS A 400 4.65 -6.13 17.22
N GLY A 401 3.44 -6.49 16.83
CA GLY A 401 2.64 -5.75 15.85
C GLY A 401 2.80 -6.22 14.39
N ILE A 402 2.19 -5.49 13.44
CA ILE A 402 2.42 -5.70 11.99
C ILE A 402 3.91 -5.44 11.74
N PRO A 403 4.59 -6.31 10.96
CA PRO A 403 5.97 -6.08 10.59
C PRO A 403 6.09 -4.71 9.95
N ASP A 404 6.95 -3.87 10.51
CA ASP A 404 7.29 -2.58 9.93
C ASP A 404 7.94 -2.83 8.55
N ALA A 405 7.68 -2.00 7.57
CA ALA A 405 8.25 -2.11 6.21
C ALA A 405 9.78 -2.27 6.22
N ARG A 406 10.43 -1.88 7.32
CA ARG A 406 11.89 -2.00 7.52
C ARG A 406 12.43 -3.42 7.62
N THR A 407 11.63 -4.40 8.06
CA THR A 407 12.12 -5.78 8.28
C THR A 407 11.89 -6.71 7.09
N SER A 408 10.95 -6.39 6.21
CA SER A 408 10.54 -7.25 5.10
C SER A 408 11.48 -7.19 3.88
N ARG A 409 12.11 -6.04 3.59
CA ARG A 409 12.93 -5.87 2.37
C ARG A 409 14.30 -6.55 2.38
N ARG A 410 14.87 -6.91 3.54
CA ARG A 410 16.12 -7.71 3.57
C ARG A 410 15.98 -9.12 2.98
N ALA A 411 14.75 -9.59 2.76
CA ALA A 411 14.48 -10.95 2.27
C ALA A 411 14.02 -11.04 0.81
N ALA A 412 13.74 -9.92 0.14
CA ALA A 412 13.19 -9.94 -1.23
C ALA A 412 13.85 -8.89 -2.12
N VAL A 413 15.12 -9.10 -2.46
CA VAL A 413 15.75 -8.42 -3.60
C VAL A 413 15.46 -9.27 -4.84
N PRO A 414 14.61 -8.84 -5.78
CA PRO A 414 14.52 -9.51 -7.07
C PRO A 414 15.83 -9.31 -7.82
N HIS A 415 16.40 -10.39 -8.36
CA HIS A 415 17.61 -10.40 -9.16
C HIS A 415 17.57 -9.30 -10.22
N PRO A 416 18.60 -8.41 -10.32
CA PRO A 416 18.61 -7.24 -11.23
C PRO A 416 18.38 -7.60 -12.71
N GLU A 417 18.69 -8.82 -13.13
CA GLU A 417 18.49 -9.28 -14.52
C GLU A 417 17.02 -9.38 -14.97
N ARG A 418 16.06 -9.62 -14.06
CA ARG A 418 14.64 -9.69 -14.44
C ARG A 418 14.04 -8.29 -14.69
N LEU A 419 14.54 -7.30 -13.98
CA LEU A 419 14.12 -5.90 -14.14
C LEU A 419 14.69 -5.34 -15.46
N GLN A 420 15.96 -5.57 -15.75
CA GLN A 420 16.61 -5.15 -17.02
C GLN A 420 15.95 -5.78 -18.26
N ARG A 421 15.46 -7.02 -18.20
CA ARG A 421 14.71 -7.63 -19.32
C ARG A 421 13.33 -6.97 -19.54
N ARG A 422 12.66 -6.49 -18.51
CA ARG A 422 11.40 -5.72 -18.65
C ARG A 422 11.64 -4.35 -19.25
N ILE A 423 12.68 -3.66 -18.79
CA ILE A 423 13.06 -2.32 -19.29
C ILE A 423 13.47 -2.40 -20.77
N ARG A 424 14.31 -3.37 -21.17
CA ARG A 424 14.69 -3.56 -22.56
C ARG A 424 13.51 -3.90 -23.48
N ARG A 425 12.52 -4.68 -23.04
CA ARG A 425 11.30 -4.97 -23.82
C ARG A 425 10.37 -3.76 -23.98
N ARG A 426 10.35 -2.82 -23.02
CA ARG A 426 9.58 -1.57 -23.17
C ARG A 426 10.33 -0.54 -24.00
N ALA A 427 11.62 -0.32 -23.74
CA ALA A 427 12.44 0.60 -24.53
C ALA A 427 12.52 0.24 -26.01
N SER A 428 12.51 -1.05 -26.38
CA SER A 428 12.49 -1.48 -27.80
C SER A 428 11.19 -1.17 -28.53
N ARG A 429 10.10 -0.80 -27.85
CA ARG A 429 8.86 -0.31 -28.48
C ARG A 429 8.94 1.16 -28.88
N PHE A 430 9.78 1.97 -28.23
CA PHE A 430 9.94 3.39 -28.52
C PHE A 430 11.05 3.70 -29.52
N ILE A 431 11.92 2.72 -29.84
CA ILE A 431 13.04 2.89 -30.78
C ILE A 431 12.64 2.53 -32.24
N ARG A 432 11.39 2.07 -32.47
CA ARG A 432 10.93 1.71 -33.80
C ARG A 432 9.85 2.69 -34.29
N HIS A 433 10.24 3.91 -34.63
CA HIS A 433 9.68 4.67 -35.74
C HIS A 433 10.70 5.76 -36.12
N PRO A 434 11.10 5.80 -37.43
CA PRO A 434 11.95 6.87 -37.96
C PRO A 434 11.17 8.16 -38.09
#